data_e5f3042aadd5f7db7c6932e2b7b6bbeb
#
_entry.id   e5f3042aadd5f7db7c6932e2b7b6bbeb
#
_cell.length_a   1.000
_cell.length_b   1.000
_cell.length_c   1.000
_cell.angle_alpha   90.00
_cell.angle_beta   90.00
_cell.angle_gamma   90.00
#
_symmetry.space_group_name_H-M   'P 1'
#
loop_
_entity.id
_entity.type
_entity.pdbx_description
1 polymer ?
#
loop_
_entity_poly.entity_id
_entity_poly.type
_entity_poly.pdbx_seq_one_letter_code
_entity_poly.pdbx_strand_id
1 'polypeptide(L)'
;RRNRWFRGKEILGEELVGSKTQHPFIDRESPILPADYVTTDAGTGCVHTAPGHGLDDYLTGVANGLEIYCPLDDNGCYSDDGQMPESLVGVSVLEKASGCPANREVLAILGENGSLLATHEHNHQYPHCWRSKTPVVFRAMDQWFVSLDRNGLRERSMEEVSKVSFTPDWGQNRIKGFLESRPDWCISRQRAWGVPIPVFYDENGEPFLDSDLI
;
A
#
# COMPACT_ATOMS: atom_id res chain seq x y z
N ARG A 1 -32.54 -21.49 -1.00
CA ARG A 1 -32.38 -21.79 0.44
C ARG A 1 -32.01 -20.50 1.13
N ARG A 2 -32.86 -19.97 2.08
CA ARG A 2 -32.53 -18.80 2.88
C ARG A 2 -31.38 -19.16 3.81
N ASN A 3 -30.22 -18.51 3.66
CA ASN A 3 -29.10 -18.62 4.59
C ASN A 3 -29.58 -18.10 5.95
N ARG A 4 -29.64 -18.99 6.93
CA ARG A 4 -30.00 -18.66 8.29
C ARG A 4 -28.69 -18.32 9.01
N TRP A 5 -28.39 -17.03 9.16
CA TRP A 5 -27.31 -16.57 9.98
C TRP A 5 -27.70 -16.77 11.44
N PHE A 6 -26.85 -17.43 12.21
CA PHE A 6 -27.03 -17.54 13.65
C PHE A 6 -26.19 -16.44 14.29
N ARG A 7 -26.79 -15.66 15.19
CA ARG A 7 -26.05 -14.75 16.06
C ARG A 7 -25.25 -15.62 17.03
N GLY A 8 -23.95 -15.68 16.88
CA GLY A 8 -23.04 -16.39 17.77
C GLY A 8 -22.72 -15.59 19.03
N LYS A 9 -21.70 -16.02 19.76
CA LYS A 9 -21.13 -15.28 20.90
C LYS A 9 -20.46 -14.01 20.37
N GLU A 10 -20.72 -12.87 21.02
CA GLU A 10 -19.96 -11.64 20.80
C GLU A 10 -18.60 -11.82 21.47
N ILE A 11 -17.52 -11.49 20.75
CA ILE A 11 -16.14 -11.60 21.19
C ILE A 11 -15.52 -10.21 21.02
N LEU A 12 -14.82 -9.73 22.03
CA LEU A 12 -14.09 -8.48 21.93
C LEU A 12 -12.84 -8.68 21.03
N GLY A 13 -12.53 -7.68 20.21
CA GLY A 13 -11.36 -7.74 19.33
C GLY A 13 -10.06 -7.98 20.10
N GLU A 14 -9.92 -7.42 21.29
CA GLU A 14 -8.78 -7.62 22.19
C GLU A 14 -8.57 -9.08 22.60
N GLU A 15 -9.63 -9.90 22.67
CA GLU A 15 -9.54 -11.34 22.96
C GLU A 15 -8.93 -12.13 21.78
N LEU A 16 -8.95 -11.56 20.58
CA LEU A 16 -8.40 -12.17 19.36
C LEU A 16 -6.95 -11.75 19.07
N VAL A 17 -6.51 -10.63 19.63
CA VAL A 17 -5.16 -10.09 19.42
C VAL A 17 -4.11 -11.12 19.82
N GLY A 18 -3.09 -11.32 18.97
CA GLY A 18 -2.04 -12.31 19.15
C GLY A 18 -2.38 -13.72 18.62
N SER A 19 -3.64 -13.96 18.27
CA SER A 19 -4.01 -15.18 17.53
C SER A 19 -3.55 -15.06 16.07
N LYS A 20 -3.49 -16.20 15.38
CA LYS A 20 -3.15 -16.28 13.96
C LYS A 20 -4.22 -17.01 13.18
N THR A 21 -4.39 -16.62 11.94
CA THR A 21 -5.23 -17.32 10.98
C THR A 21 -4.37 -17.86 9.85
N GLN A 22 -4.77 -18.99 9.26
CA GLN A 22 -4.13 -19.52 8.06
C GLN A 22 -4.70 -18.83 6.82
N HIS A 23 -3.82 -18.38 5.92
CA HIS A 23 -4.27 -17.88 4.63
C HIS A 23 -4.97 -19.00 3.83
N PRO A 24 -6.09 -18.72 3.14
CA PRO A 24 -6.94 -19.77 2.57
C PRO A 24 -6.31 -20.57 1.42
N PHE A 25 -5.28 -20.06 0.74
CA PHE A 25 -4.63 -20.72 -0.39
C PHE A 25 -3.14 -20.45 -0.56
N ILE A 26 -2.54 -19.66 0.33
CA ILE A 26 -1.08 -19.48 0.41
C ILE A 26 -0.62 -20.07 1.75
N ASP A 27 0.52 -20.75 1.77
CA ASP A 27 1.06 -21.30 3.02
C ASP A 27 1.69 -20.19 3.87
N ARG A 28 0.81 -19.38 4.47
CA ARG A 28 1.18 -18.24 5.31
C ARG A 28 0.19 -18.06 6.45
N GLU A 29 0.72 -17.80 7.63
CA GLU A 29 -0.07 -17.36 8.78
C GLU A 29 -0.29 -15.84 8.73
N SER A 30 -1.48 -15.38 9.10
CA SER A 30 -1.85 -13.98 9.23
C SER A 30 -2.14 -13.67 10.70
N PRO A 31 -1.35 -12.83 11.37
CA PRO A 31 -1.59 -12.45 12.77
C PRO A 31 -2.78 -11.51 12.88
N ILE A 32 -3.51 -11.61 14.00
CA ILE A 32 -4.57 -10.64 14.36
C ILE A 32 -3.94 -9.55 15.20
N LEU A 33 -4.01 -8.32 14.70
CA LEU A 33 -3.38 -7.13 15.27
C LEU A 33 -4.42 -6.05 15.55
N PRO A 34 -4.24 -5.21 16.59
CA PRO A 34 -5.10 -4.05 16.81
C PRO A 34 -4.77 -2.94 15.82
N ALA A 35 -5.77 -2.16 15.39
CA ALA A 35 -5.57 -0.98 14.57
C ALA A 35 -6.68 0.06 14.86
N ASP A 36 -6.27 1.31 15.08
CA ASP A 36 -7.19 2.39 15.52
C ASP A 36 -8.19 2.81 14.45
N TYR A 37 -7.91 2.53 13.17
CA TYR A 37 -8.83 2.83 12.07
C TYR A 37 -9.94 1.78 11.89
N VAL A 38 -9.90 0.67 12.61
CA VAL A 38 -10.92 -0.37 12.52
C VAL A 38 -12.12 0.01 13.39
N THR A 39 -13.29 0.09 12.76
CA THR A 39 -14.54 0.40 13.45
C THR A 39 -15.50 -0.79 13.42
N THR A 40 -16.51 -0.76 14.31
CA THR A 40 -17.57 -1.77 14.35
C THR A 40 -18.89 -1.28 13.73
N ASP A 41 -18.88 -0.12 13.10
CA ASP A 41 -20.08 0.50 12.50
C ASP A 41 -20.58 -0.29 11.29
N ALA A 42 -19.67 -1.00 10.61
CA ALA A 42 -19.99 -1.87 9.49
C ALA A 42 -19.12 -3.13 9.53
N GLY A 43 -19.67 -4.26 9.04
CA GLY A 43 -18.95 -5.52 8.93
C GLY A 43 -18.75 -6.25 10.26
N THR A 44 -17.61 -6.88 10.43
CA THR A 44 -17.30 -7.78 11.55
C THR A 44 -16.36 -7.17 12.59
N GLY A 45 -15.82 -5.98 12.36
CA GLY A 45 -14.71 -5.43 13.15
C GLY A 45 -13.36 -6.10 12.86
N CYS A 46 -13.29 -6.98 11.84
CA CYS A 46 -12.04 -7.56 11.34
C CYS A 46 -11.80 -7.06 9.92
N VAL A 47 -10.63 -6.47 9.67
CA VAL A 47 -10.22 -5.94 8.38
C VAL A 47 -9.01 -6.72 7.89
N HIS A 48 -9.02 -7.15 6.63
CA HIS A 48 -7.83 -7.73 6.00
C HIS A 48 -6.81 -6.61 5.74
N THR A 49 -5.57 -6.84 6.16
CA THR A 49 -4.45 -5.90 6.01
C THR A 49 -3.47 -6.44 4.97
N ALA A 50 -3.23 -5.65 3.92
CA ALA A 50 -2.26 -5.95 2.86
C ALA A 50 -1.19 -4.84 2.80
N PRO A 51 -0.06 -4.95 3.54
CA PRO A 51 0.92 -3.88 3.69
C PRO A 51 1.51 -3.34 2.39
N GLY A 52 1.53 -4.15 1.33
CA GLY A 52 1.96 -3.74 0.00
C GLY A 52 0.92 -2.98 -0.84
N HIS A 53 -0.34 -2.84 -0.36
CA HIS A 53 -1.46 -2.40 -1.20
C HIS A 53 -2.36 -1.32 -0.59
N GLY A 54 -1.93 -0.64 0.48
CA GLY A 54 -2.65 0.47 1.08
C GLY A 54 -1.78 1.24 2.07
N LEU A 55 -2.05 2.53 2.25
CA LEU A 55 -1.24 3.36 3.16
C LEU A 55 -1.44 2.96 4.62
N ASP A 56 -2.69 2.82 5.07
CA ASP A 56 -2.99 2.42 6.45
C ASP A 56 -2.49 0.99 6.72
N ASP A 57 -2.61 0.10 5.73
CA ASP A 57 -2.07 -1.26 5.77
C ASP A 57 -0.55 -1.26 5.88
N TYR A 58 0.12 -0.41 5.09
CA TYR A 58 1.56 -0.23 5.14
C TYR A 58 2.04 0.26 6.51
N LEU A 59 1.40 1.31 7.03
CA LEU A 59 1.75 1.87 8.34
C LEU A 59 1.56 0.84 9.46
N THR A 60 0.45 0.10 9.41
CA THR A 60 0.19 -1.01 10.34
C THR A 60 1.22 -2.12 10.20
N GLY A 61 1.58 -2.47 8.96
CA GLY A 61 2.60 -3.47 8.67
C GLY A 61 3.96 -3.09 9.24
N VAL A 62 4.43 -1.87 8.97
CA VAL A 62 5.72 -1.37 9.48
C VAL A 62 5.74 -1.33 11.01
N ALA A 63 4.66 -0.81 11.64
CA ALA A 63 4.57 -0.71 13.10
C ALA A 63 4.60 -2.07 13.81
N ASN A 64 4.15 -3.14 13.14
CA ASN A 64 4.09 -4.49 13.70
C ASN A 64 5.12 -5.46 13.09
N GLY A 65 6.06 -4.98 12.28
CA GLY A 65 7.10 -5.80 11.67
C GLY A 65 6.58 -6.83 10.67
N LEU A 66 5.45 -6.56 10.00
CA LEU A 66 4.94 -7.41 8.93
C LEU A 66 5.76 -7.19 7.65
N GLU A 67 5.87 -8.24 6.85
CA GLU A 67 6.43 -8.15 5.51
C GLU A 67 5.59 -7.23 4.62
N ILE A 68 6.25 -6.34 3.87
CA ILE A 68 5.60 -5.50 2.87
C ILE A 68 5.51 -6.28 1.55
N TYR A 69 4.66 -7.30 1.57
CA TYR A 69 4.48 -8.19 0.43
C TYR A 69 3.63 -7.53 -0.65
N CYS A 70 4.18 -7.47 -1.86
CA CYS A 70 3.52 -6.89 -3.04
C CYS A 70 3.73 -7.77 -4.27
N PRO A 71 2.91 -8.80 -4.49
CA PRO A 71 3.08 -9.78 -5.57
C PRO A 71 2.57 -9.29 -6.93
N LEU A 72 2.69 -8.00 -7.23
CA LEU A 72 2.26 -7.45 -8.51
C LEU A 72 3.43 -6.91 -9.31
N ASP A 73 3.48 -7.27 -10.58
CA ASP A 73 4.42 -6.72 -11.56
C ASP A 73 4.04 -5.29 -12.02
N ASP A 74 4.84 -4.71 -12.91
CA ASP A 74 4.60 -3.36 -13.44
C ASP A 74 3.38 -3.25 -14.37
N ASN A 75 2.83 -4.37 -14.81
CA ASN A 75 1.61 -4.43 -15.62
C ASN A 75 0.35 -4.63 -14.76
N GLY A 76 0.50 -4.73 -13.44
CA GLY A 76 -0.59 -5.01 -12.52
C GLY A 76 -1.09 -6.46 -12.63
N CYS A 77 -0.20 -7.39 -12.89
CA CYS A 77 -0.46 -8.82 -12.90
C CYS A 77 0.25 -9.48 -11.72
N TYR A 78 -0.31 -10.58 -11.23
CA TYR A 78 0.37 -11.36 -10.19
C TYR A 78 1.67 -11.96 -10.74
N SER A 79 2.75 -11.77 -9.98
CA SER A 79 4.08 -12.29 -10.27
C SER A 79 4.21 -13.75 -9.83
N ASP A 80 5.08 -14.50 -10.49
CA ASP A 80 5.54 -15.80 -10.00
C ASP A 80 6.66 -15.57 -8.96
N ASP A 81 6.31 -15.68 -7.69
CA ASP A 81 7.24 -15.54 -6.56
C ASP A 81 7.42 -16.87 -5.79
N GLY A 82 6.91 -17.94 -6.35
CA GLY A 82 6.92 -19.29 -5.77
C GLY A 82 5.92 -19.50 -4.62
N GLN A 83 5.17 -18.49 -4.21
CA GLN A 83 4.09 -18.59 -3.22
C GLN A 83 2.71 -18.49 -3.87
N MET A 84 2.64 -17.77 -4.99
CA MET A 84 1.39 -17.51 -5.69
C MET A 84 0.87 -18.79 -6.37
N PRO A 85 -0.43 -19.13 -6.23
CA PRO A 85 -1.02 -20.22 -6.99
C PRO A 85 -0.81 -20.07 -8.49
N GLU A 86 -0.45 -21.13 -9.20
CA GLU A 86 -0.16 -21.13 -10.63
C GLU A 86 -1.30 -20.52 -11.46
N SER A 87 -2.56 -20.74 -11.05
CA SER A 87 -3.74 -20.18 -11.71
C SER A 87 -3.85 -18.65 -11.58
N LEU A 88 -3.17 -18.02 -10.62
CA LEU A 88 -3.13 -16.57 -10.43
C LEU A 88 -1.94 -15.92 -11.12
N VAL A 89 -0.84 -16.63 -11.36
CA VAL A 89 0.34 -16.08 -12.01
C VAL A 89 -0.01 -15.47 -13.39
N GLY A 90 0.38 -14.22 -13.60
CA GLY A 90 0.07 -13.47 -14.82
C GLY A 90 -1.36 -12.94 -14.92
N VAL A 91 -2.23 -13.22 -13.95
CA VAL A 91 -3.61 -12.72 -13.93
C VAL A 91 -3.63 -11.25 -13.49
N SER A 92 -4.32 -10.42 -14.28
CA SER A 92 -4.40 -8.97 -14.04
C SER A 92 -5.39 -8.62 -12.93
N VAL A 93 -4.98 -7.72 -12.03
CA VAL A 93 -5.85 -7.11 -11.01
C VAL A 93 -6.56 -5.85 -11.51
N LEU A 94 -6.28 -5.43 -12.76
CA LEU A 94 -6.88 -4.23 -13.33
C LEU A 94 -8.33 -4.47 -13.73
N GLU A 95 -9.20 -3.53 -13.37
CA GLU A 95 -10.62 -3.54 -13.76
C GLU A 95 -10.75 -3.39 -15.28
N LYS A 96 -11.58 -4.22 -15.87
CA LYS A 96 -11.95 -4.19 -17.30
C LYS A 96 -13.47 -4.12 -17.43
N ALA A 97 -13.98 -3.85 -18.61
CA ALA A 97 -15.42 -3.85 -18.87
C ALA A 97 -16.13 -5.17 -18.48
N SER A 98 -15.39 -6.27 -18.47
CA SER A 98 -15.86 -7.61 -18.05
C SER A 98 -15.60 -7.91 -16.56
N GLY A 99 -15.23 -6.91 -15.76
CA GLY A 99 -14.82 -7.06 -14.37
C GLY A 99 -13.32 -7.36 -14.21
N CYS A 100 -12.88 -7.49 -12.97
CA CYS A 100 -11.49 -7.80 -12.62
C CYS A 100 -11.21 -9.30 -12.79
N PRO A 101 -10.25 -9.71 -13.63
CA PRO A 101 -9.91 -11.11 -13.82
C PRO A 101 -9.47 -11.81 -12.54
N ALA A 102 -8.63 -11.14 -11.73
CA ALA A 102 -8.12 -11.67 -10.47
C ALA A 102 -9.23 -11.95 -9.46
N ASN A 103 -10.25 -11.08 -9.36
CA ASN A 103 -11.38 -11.31 -8.46
C ASN A 103 -12.12 -12.60 -8.80
N ARG A 104 -12.31 -12.91 -10.08
CA ARG A 104 -12.99 -14.14 -10.52
C ARG A 104 -12.18 -15.37 -10.14
N GLU A 105 -10.88 -15.33 -10.37
CA GLU A 105 -9.98 -16.45 -10.05
C GLU A 105 -9.89 -16.69 -8.55
N VAL A 106 -9.71 -15.64 -7.76
CA VAL A 106 -9.69 -15.73 -6.28
C VAL A 106 -11.00 -16.30 -5.75
N LEU A 107 -12.15 -15.86 -6.26
CA LEU A 107 -13.45 -16.40 -5.85
C LEU A 107 -13.62 -17.87 -6.24
N ALA A 108 -13.07 -18.30 -7.40
CA ALA A 108 -13.07 -19.70 -7.80
C ALA A 108 -12.26 -20.55 -6.83
N ILE A 109 -11.01 -20.15 -6.53
CA ILE A 109 -10.14 -20.84 -5.58
C ILE A 109 -10.81 -20.97 -4.19
N LEU A 110 -11.37 -19.87 -3.67
CA LEU A 110 -12.06 -19.87 -2.38
C LEU A 110 -13.30 -20.74 -2.37
N GLY A 111 -14.00 -20.83 -3.51
CA GLY A 111 -15.15 -21.71 -3.67
C GLY A 111 -14.76 -23.19 -3.70
N GLU A 112 -13.72 -23.55 -4.44
CA GLU A 112 -13.21 -24.90 -4.59
C GLU A 112 -12.66 -25.48 -3.29
N ASN A 113 -11.92 -24.67 -2.51
CA ASN A 113 -11.37 -25.11 -1.22
C ASN A 113 -12.35 -24.97 -0.04
N GLY A 114 -13.58 -24.49 -0.27
CA GLY A 114 -14.61 -24.34 0.75
C GLY A 114 -14.45 -23.16 1.70
N SER A 115 -13.54 -22.24 1.42
CA SER A 115 -13.29 -21.04 2.26
C SER A 115 -14.23 -19.88 1.95
N LEU A 116 -14.97 -19.92 0.85
CA LEU A 116 -15.92 -18.88 0.46
C LEU A 116 -17.22 -18.98 1.25
N LEU A 117 -17.43 -18.07 2.19
CA LEU A 117 -18.67 -18.02 3.00
C LEU A 117 -19.84 -17.40 2.24
N ALA A 118 -19.64 -16.26 1.64
CA ALA A 118 -20.66 -15.52 0.89
C ALA A 118 -20.02 -14.47 -0.02
N THR A 119 -20.77 -14.03 -1.02
CA THR A 119 -20.44 -12.89 -1.86
C THR A 119 -21.64 -11.96 -1.94
N HIS A 120 -21.40 -10.66 -2.01
CA HIS A 120 -22.44 -9.67 -2.33
C HIS A 120 -21.81 -8.50 -3.08
N GLU A 121 -22.61 -7.81 -3.88
CA GLU A 121 -22.17 -6.58 -4.52
C GLU A 121 -22.18 -5.43 -3.54
N HIS A 122 -21.12 -4.62 -3.56
CA HIS A 122 -20.97 -3.46 -2.71
C HIS A 122 -20.56 -2.25 -3.55
N ASN A 123 -21.42 -1.22 -3.55
CA ASN A 123 -21.13 0.03 -4.23
C ASN A 123 -20.34 0.96 -3.31
N HIS A 124 -19.18 1.40 -3.77
CA HIS A 124 -18.31 2.32 -3.04
C HIS A 124 -17.60 3.27 -4.00
N GLN A 125 -17.07 4.36 -3.45
CA GLN A 125 -16.21 5.26 -4.20
C GLN A 125 -14.82 4.67 -4.31
N TYR A 126 -14.24 4.68 -5.52
CA TYR A 126 -12.91 4.18 -5.78
C TYR A 126 -12.06 5.24 -6.49
N PRO A 127 -10.79 5.43 -6.09
CA PRO A 127 -9.92 6.42 -6.72
C PRO A 127 -9.61 6.05 -8.18
N HIS A 128 -9.70 7.05 -9.06
CA HIS A 128 -9.37 6.91 -10.47
C HIS A 128 -8.23 7.85 -10.86
N CYS A 129 -7.43 7.42 -11.80
CA CYS A 129 -6.39 8.27 -12.39
C CYS A 129 -7.06 9.50 -13.05
N TRP A 130 -6.64 10.68 -12.66
CA TRP A 130 -7.22 11.93 -13.19
C TRP A 130 -7.05 12.08 -14.70
N ARG A 131 -6.03 11.46 -15.29
CA ARG A 131 -5.71 11.51 -16.72
C ARG A 131 -6.42 10.42 -17.52
N SER A 132 -6.22 9.16 -17.19
CA SER A 132 -6.80 8.01 -17.92
C SER A 132 -8.23 7.69 -17.51
N LYS A 133 -8.69 8.20 -16.36
CA LYS A 133 -10.02 7.89 -15.77
C LYS A 133 -10.21 6.40 -15.42
N THR A 134 -9.12 5.64 -15.39
CA THR A 134 -9.17 4.24 -14.99
C THR A 134 -8.96 4.10 -13.48
N PRO A 135 -9.48 3.04 -12.84
CA PRO A 135 -9.17 2.72 -11.45
C PRO A 135 -7.66 2.63 -11.22
N VAL A 136 -7.20 3.12 -10.07
CA VAL A 136 -5.79 3.00 -9.69
C VAL A 136 -5.54 1.73 -8.89
N VAL A 137 -4.31 1.23 -8.90
CA VAL A 137 -3.86 0.15 -8.02
C VAL A 137 -2.81 0.72 -7.09
N PHE A 138 -3.01 0.51 -5.78
CA PHE A 138 -1.99 0.80 -4.80
C PHE A 138 -1.02 -0.37 -4.73
N ARG A 139 0.27 -0.08 -4.81
CA ARG A 139 1.34 -1.08 -4.66
C ARG A 139 2.57 -0.45 -4.03
N ALA A 140 3.20 -1.16 -3.12
CA ALA A 140 4.51 -0.82 -2.62
C ALA A 140 5.54 -1.06 -3.73
N MET A 141 6.45 -0.11 -3.90
CA MET A 141 7.56 -0.22 -4.85
C MET A 141 8.71 0.67 -4.39
N ASP A 142 9.90 0.28 -4.77
CA ASP A 142 11.10 1.03 -4.45
C ASP A 142 11.08 2.41 -5.12
N GLN A 143 11.42 3.43 -4.34
CA GLN A 143 11.46 4.81 -4.78
C GLN A 143 12.72 5.49 -4.23
N TRP A 144 13.18 6.51 -4.94
CA TRP A 144 14.28 7.36 -4.49
C TRP A 144 13.76 8.58 -3.77
N PHE A 145 14.30 8.82 -2.58
CA PHE A 145 13.92 9.95 -1.74
C PHE A 145 15.13 10.80 -1.37
N VAL A 146 14.95 12.11 -1.36
CA VAL A 146 15.84 13.05 -0.66
C VAL A 146 15.29 13.22 0.74
N SER A 147 16.05 12.80 1.74
CA SER A 147 15.66 12.98 3.13
C SER A 147 15.75 14.45 3.54
N LEU A 148 14.68 14.96 4.12
CA LEU A 148 14.64 16.34 4.62
C LEU A 148 15.19 16.46 6.03
N ASP A 149 15.17 15.39 6.80
CA ASP A 149 15.65 15.41 8.20
C ASP A 149 17.13 15.03 8.30
N ARG A 150 17.64 14.27 7.32
CA ARG A 150 19.05 13.91 7.28
C ARG A 150 19.93 15.15 7.08
N ASN A 151 21.00 15.26 7.85
CA ASN A 151 21.93 16.41 7.85
C ASN A 151 21.27 17.76 8.19
N GLY A 152 20.13 17.77 8.88
CA GLY A 152 19.46 18.99 9.33
C GLY A 152 18.95 19.89 8.20
N LEU A 153 18.56 19.33 7.05
CA LEU A 153 18.08 20.14 5.92
C LEU A 153 16.78 20.87 6.26
N ARG A 154 15.85 20.21 6.95
CA ARG A 154 14.57 20.82 7.38
C ARG A 154 14.81 22.00 8.32
N GLU A 155 15.62 21.81 9.36
CA GLU A 155 15.95 22.84 10.35
C GLU A 155 16.61 24.06 9.68
N ARG A 156 17.62 23.83 8.84
CA ARG A 156 18.28 24.92 8.10
C ARG A 156 17.32 25.65 7.16
N SER A 157 16.42 24.92 6.49
CA SER A 157 15.41 25.53 5.63
C SER A 157 14.45 26.40 6.43
N MET A 158 14.03 25.95 7.61
CA MET A 158 13.16 26.73 8.51
C MET A 158 13.84 28.01 9.02
N GLU A 159 15.14 27.94 9.33
CA GLU A 159 15.95 29.12 9.71
C GLU A 159 16.04 30.12 8.56
N GLU A 160 16.35 29.64 7.35
CA GLU A 160 16.50 30.52 6.17
C GLU A 160 15.16 31.18 5.77
N VAL A 161 14.04 30.49 5.87
CA VAL A 161 12.70 31.08 5.64
C VAL A 161 12.44 32.25 6.57
N SER A 162 13.00 32.22 7.79
CA SER A 162 12.84 33.32 8.75
C SER A 162 13.59 34.61 8.35
N LYS A 163 14.58 34.49 7.46
CA LYS A 163 15.39 35.61 6.96
C LYS A 163 14.81 36.20 5.66
N VAL A 164 13.85 35.54 5.04
CA VAL A 164 13.22 35.99 3.78
C VAL A 164 12.09 36.98 4.08
N SER A 165 12.03 38.07 3.34
CA SER A 165 10.90 38.99 3.36
C SER A 165 9.80 38.49 2.42
N PHE A 166 8.59 38.36 2.93
CA PHE A 166 7.43 37.89 2.18
C PHE A 166 6.46 39.03 1.88
N THR A 167 5.89 38.99 0.69
CA THR A 167 4.79 39.85 0.30
C THR A 167 3.69 39.03 -0.34
N PRO A 168 2.55 38.85 0.31
CA PRO A 168 2.16 39.35 1.64
C PRO A 168 2.85 38.57 2.79
N ASP A 169 2.93 39.18 3.97
CA ASP A 169 3.64 38.67 5.16
C ASP A 169 3.17 37.25 5.60
N TRP A 170 1.90 36.94 5.44
CA TRP A 170 1.37 35.63 5.79
C TRP A 170 2.00 34.46 5.00
N GLY A 171 2.64 34.75 3.87
CA GLY A 171 3.36 33.77 3.05
C GLY A 171 4.43 33.02 3.85
N GLN A 172 5.08 33.68 4.81
CA GLN A 172 6.08 33.06 5.66
C GLN A 172 5.52 31.89 6.48
N ASN A 173 4.37 32.11 7.13
CA ASN A 173 3.75 31.06 7.95
C ASN A 173 3.31 29.87 7.10
N ARG A 174 2.83 30.12 5.88
CA ARG A 174 2.44 29.04 4.95
C ARG A 174 3.66 28.20 4.53
N ILE A 175 4.77 28.81 4.21
CA ILE A 175 5.99 28.07 3.83
C ILE A 175 6.56 27.31 5.03
N LYS A 176 6.56 27.89 6.23
CA LYS A 176 6.97 27.21 7.45
C LYS A 176 6.12 25.95 7.70
N GLY A 177 4.79 26.09 7.74
CA GLY A 177 3.89 24.95 7.95
C GLY A 177 4.03 23.86 6.87
N PHE A 178 4.32 24.26 5.64
CA PHE A 178 4.62 23.31 4.57
C PHE A 178 5.93 22.53 4.82
N LEU A 179 6.99 23.20 5.27
CA LEU A 179 8.28 22.56 5.58
C LEU A 179 8.18 21.65 6.81
N GLU A 180 7.44 22.06 7.84
CA GLU A 180 7.25 21.29 9.07
C GLU A 180 6.60 19.93 8.81
N SER A 181 5.58 19.92 7.97
CA SER A 181 4.76 18.72 7.71
C SER A 181 5.18 17.92 6.47
N ARG A 182 6.12 18.45 5.66
CA ARG A 182 6.50 17.80 4.41
C ARG A 182 7.24 16.49 4.66
N PRO A 183 6.79 15.36 4.07
CA PRO A 183 7.56 14.13 4.07
C PRO A 183 8.83 14.27 3.22
N ASP A 184 9.72 13.29 3.29
CA ASP A 184 10.88 13.18 2.42
C ASP A 184 10.49 13.33 0.94
N TRP A 185 11.35 13.96 0.16
CA TRP A 185 11.03 14.30 -1.23
C TRP A 185 11.29 13.11 -2.14
N CYS A 186 10.22 12.45 -2.60
CA CYS A 186 10.30 11.43 -3.65
C CYS A 186 10.72 12.08 -4.98
N ILE A 187 11.89 11.72 -5.50
CA ILE A 187 12.44 12.24 -6.74
C ILE A 187 12.27 11.30 -7.93
N SER A 188 12.06 10.01 -7.69
CA SER A 188 11.77 9.03 -8.74
C SER A 188 10.37 9.20 -9.32
N ARG A 189 10.20 8.77 -10.56
CA ARG A 189 8.92 8.78 -11.29
C ARG A 189 8.78 7.47 -12.05
N GLN A 190 7.55 7.01 -12.17
CA GLN A 190 7.16 5.84 -12.96
C GLN A 190 6.90 6.21 -14.43
N ARG A 191 7.69 7.12 -14.97
CA ARG A 191 7.54 7.64 -16.32
C ARG A 191 8.89 7.61 -17.02
N ALA A 192 8.90 7.18 -18.27
CA ALA A 192 10.12 7.12 -19.09
C ALA A 192 10.62 8.51 -19.57
N TRP A 193 10.02 9.61 -19.09
CA TRP A 193 10.37 10.97 -19.45
C TRP A 193 10.97 11.72 -18.26
N GLY A 194 12.10 12.38 -18.48
CA GLY A 194 12.80 13.18 -17.49
C GLY A 194 14.32 12.94 -17.53
N VAL A 195 15.02 13.55 -16.60
CA VAL A 195 16.46 13.32 -16.38
C VAL A 195 16.62 12.03 -15.56
N PRO A 196 17.47 11.08 -16.00
CA PRO A 196 17.77 9.90 -15.20
C PRO A 196 18.35 10.26 -13.84
N ILE A 197 17.98 9.52 -12.80
CA ILE A 197 18.64 9.61 -11.51
C ILE A 197 20.00 8.95 -11.66
N PRO A 198 21.12 9.63 -11.32
CA PRO A 198 22.46 9.12 -11.55
C PRO A 198 22.86 8.09 -10.47
N VAL A 199 22.15 6.98 -10.44
CA VAL A 199 22.39 5.84 -9.56
C VAL A 199 22.72 4.63 -10.40
N PHE A 200 23.76 3.93 -10.01
CA PHE A 200 24.18 2.68 -10.62
C PHE A 200 23.85 1.53 -9.66
N TYR A 201 23.71 0.34 -10.20
CA TYR A 201 23.47 -0.88 -9.43
C TYR A 201 24.61 -1.85 -9.69
N ASP A 202 25.08 -2.50 -8.64
CA ASP A 202 26.07 -3.56 -8.75
C ASP A 202 25.44 -4.88 -9.27
N GLU A 203 26.25 -5.93 -9.38
CA GLU A 203 25.81 -7.26 -9.83
C GLU A 203 24.80 -7.93 -8.89
N ASN A 204 24.72 -7.46 -7.63
CA ASN A 204 23.78 -7.95 -6.63
C ASN A 204 22.49 -7.10 -6.58
N GLY A 205 22.41 -6.04 -7.39
CA GLY A 205 21.30 -5.10 -7.39
C GLY A 205 21.38 -4.02 -6.29
N GLU A 206 22.52 -3.90 -5.59
CA GLU A 206 22.72 -2.87 -4.58
C GLU A 206 23.04 -1.53 -5.22
N PRO A 207 22.36 -0.44 -4.82
CA PRO A 207 22.57 0.86 -5.42
C PRO A 207 23.86 1.51 -4.92
N PHE A 208 24.58 2.14 -5.80
CA PHE A 208 25.73 2.98 -5.46
C PHE A 208 25.72 4.31 -6.23
N LEU A 209 26.30 5.33 -5.59
CA LEU A 209 26.50 6.67 -6.14
C LEU A 209 28.01 6.90 -6.22
N ASP A 210 28.50 7.19 -7.41
CA ASP A 210 29.90 7.49 -7.64
C ASP A 210 30.01 8.86 -8.31
N SER A 211 30.60 9.83 -7.59
CA SER A 211 30.77 11.19 -8.10
C SER A 211 31.69 11.29 -9.30
N ASP A 212 32.56 10.31 -9.50
CA ASP A 212 33.51 10.33 -10.62
C ASP A 212 32.89 9.77 -11.91
N LEU A 213 31.72 9.06 -11.75
CA LEU A 213 30.94 8.54 -12.87
C LEU A 213 29.77 9.46 -13.26
N ILE A 214 29.42 10.45 -12.45
CA ILE A 214 28.33 11.40 -12.65
C ILE A 214 28.87 12.71 -13.25
#